data_31deba232f9dc95dac8744712afa55ab
#
_entry.id   31deba232f9dc95dac8744712afa55ab
#
_cell.length_a   1.000
_cell.length_b   1.000
_cell.length_c   1.000
_cell.angle_alpha   90.00
_cell.angle_beta   90.00
_cell.angle_gamma   90.00
#
_symmetry.space_group_name_H-M   'P 1'
#
loop_
_entity.id
_entity.type
_entity.pdbx_description
1 polymer ?
#
loop_
_entity_poly.entity_id
_entity_poly.type
_entity_poly.pdbx_seq_one_letter_code
_entity_poly.pdbx_strand_id
1 'polypeptide(L)'
;MKKMKSLCMLSTALTIALSTNLMPIPAYAQANAASTTAMSHLSAHQTAASPYLQSANWDPDAKNNINDFLKQYGKQSPNYDKKNKPYATLDFDNTTSIMDVEEQLMIWQLDHLAFAIKPDKLAEILQSGISPDKLNLTYGANDGSGTQVTLQAAIDDAVKDYTELYSKGLVTKTGSEIPADVKNSFAYQDFRAKMRWLYDAVSETMDTSVSYPWVTYWFTGMTPKEIFDLAYTCDSYYGDSQKGQTWTVGKYTTPDGEERAAGKVDVSFKQGITVTPEVKELYRSLAANGIDPWIVSASQVDVVKAAVKYFEIPNVVNVVGMTNKIAKDGTYINEYDYDLHAQTQGVGKSLSIEKVIRPLYHGQGPIFCAMDSQGDFNFCTEFKDTKAVLIMNRQRKDDAALCAAIAAFEQKKSISLLAANKNNDVKYILQGRNETIGQLWPEQNTQFLGKTSKSFLSERALNAINDLDNGMSIAQMLAKNTKLKDYQGYKTR
;
A
#
# COMPACT_ATOMS: atom_id res chain seq x y z
N MET A 1 -61.94 -66.49 3.14
CA MET A 1 -60.83 -67.25 2.47
C MET A 1 -59.70 -66.22 2.16
N LYS A 2 -58.48 -66.61 2.49
CA LYS A 2 -57.18 -66.02 2.15
C LYS A 2 -56.59 -65.07 3.23
N LYS A 3 -55.91 -65.68 4.07
CA LYS A 3 -54.59 -65.58 4.76
C LYS A 3 -53.91 -64.20 4.75
N MET A 4 -53.89 -63.66 5.95
CA MET A 4 -52.89 -62.70 6.43
C MET A 4 -51.48 -63.33 6.47
N LYS A 5 -50.47 -62.65 5.96
CA LYS A 5 -49.07 -62.89 6.28
C LYS A 5 -48.49 -61.65 6.95
N SER A 6 -48.09 -61.86 8.19
CA SER A 6 -47.30 -60.96 9.00
C SER A 6 -45.96 -60.66 8.31
N LEU A 7 -45.55 -59.37 8.30
CA LEU A 7 -44.19 -58.96 7.91
C LEU A 7 -43.60 -58.12 9.02
N CYS A 8 -42.56 -58.67 9.61
CA CYS A 8 -41.75 -58.08 10.65
C CYS A 8 -41.11 -56.80 10.17
N MET A 9 -41.27 -55.69 10.90
CA MET A 9 -40.46 -54.45 10.69
C MET A 9 -39.10 -54.63 11.37
N LEU A 10 -38.06 -54.65 10.52
CA LEU A 10 -36.67 -54.43 10.96
C LEU A 10 -36.42 -52.94 10.93
N SER A 11 -36.19 -52.31 12.07
CA SER A 11 -35.74 -50.93 12.19
C SER A 11 -34.25 -50.87 11.90
N THR A 12 -33.89 -50.38 10.71
CA THR A 12 -32.51 -50.01 10.39
C THR A 12 -32.32 -48.54 10.73
N ALA A 13 -31.55 -48.27 11.78
CA ALA A 13 -31.07 -46.95 12.12
C ALA A 13 -30.11 -46.47 11.00
N LEU A 14 -30.52 -45.46 10.26
CA LEU A 14 -29.71 -44.80 9.25
C LEU A 14 -28.83 -43.74 9.97
N THR A 15 -27.58 -44.09 10.22
CA THR A 15 -26.57 -43.13 10.70
C THR A 15 -26.17 -42.27 9.54
N ILE A 16 -26.69 -41.04 9.49
CA ILE A 16 -26.24 -40.02 8.51
C ILE A 16 -24.88 -39.51 9.01
N ALA A 17 -23.81 -40.02 8.42
CA ALA A 17 -22.50 -39.39 8.53
C ALA A 17 -22.52 -38.07 7.72
N LEU A 18 -22.61 -36.95 8.43
CA LEU A 18 -22.30 -35.67 7.84
C LEU A 18 -20.79 -35.64 7.49
N SER A 19 -20.47 -35.96 6.25
CA SER A 19 -19.18 -35.61 5.69
C SER A 19 -19.16 -34.09 5.46
N THR A 20 -18.56 -33.37 6.38
CA THR A 20 -18.14 -31.99 6.14
C THR A 20 -17.07 -32.02 5.08
N ASN A 21 -17.47 -31.76 3.84
CA ASN A 21 -16.55 -31.40 2.76
C ASN A 21 -15.95 -30.04 3.15
N LEU A 22 -14.87 -30.05 3.91
CA LEU A 22 -13.96 -28.92 4.02
C LEU A 22 -13.39 -28.72 2.60
N MET A 23 -13.82 -27.68 1.92
CA MET A 23 -13.14 -27.23 0.70
C MET A 23 -11.66 -27.02 1.06
N PRO A 24 -10.72 -27.47 0.23
CA PRO A 24 -9.31 -27.24 0.47
C PRO A 24 -9.06 -25.73 0.50
N ILE A 25 -8.50 -25.25 1.61
CA ILE A 25 -8.00 -23.87 1.70
C ILE A 25 -6.96 -23.72 0.57
N PRO A 26 -7.03 -22.67 -0.26
CA PRO A 26 -6.06 -22.48 -1.33
C PRO A 26 -4.63 -22.59 -0.79
N ALA A 27 -3.73 -23.19 -1.54
CA ALA A 27 -2.34 -23.42 -1.12
C ALA A 27 -1.63 -22.15 -0.61
N TYR A 28 -2.04 -20.98 -1.09
CA TYR A 28 -1.62 -19.65 -0.64
C TYR A 28 -1.95 -19.39 0.85
N ALA A 29 -3.13 -19.80 1.31
CA ALA A 29 -3.51 -19.63 2.72
C ALA A 29 -2.72 -20.58 3.64
N GLN A 30 -2.33 -21.76 3.16
CA GLN A 30 -1.49 -22.71 3.92
C GLN A 30 -0.03 -22.26 4.02
N ALA A 31 0.54 -21.69 2.94
CA ALA A 31 1.89 -21.11 2.97
C ALA A 31 1.98 -19.90 3.90
N ASN A 32 0.92 -19.07 3.96
CA ASN A 32 0.86 -17.94 4.86
C ASN A 32 0.61 -18.33 6.33
N ALA A 33 -0.11 -19.42 6.60
CA ALA A 33 -0.29 -19.95 7.97
C ALA A 33 1.05 -20.46 8.55
N ALA A 34 1.89 -21.11 7.74
CA ALA A 34 3.23 -21.52 8.16
C ALA A 34 4.17 -20.33 8.42
N SER A 35 4.04 -19.24 7.64
CA SER A 35 4.81 -18.00 7.83
C SER A 35 4.38 -17.23 9.08
N THR A 36 3.08 -17.22 9.42
CA THR A 36 2.58 -16.58 10.66
C THR A 36 3.07 -17.27 11.92
N THR A 37 3.23 -18.60 11.90
CA THR A 37 3.76 -19.36 13.05
C THR A 37 5.26 -19.04 13.28
N ALA A 38 6.03 -18.79 12.22
CA ALA A 38 7.43 -18.41 12.33
C ALA A 38 7.64 -16.96 12.83
N MET A 39 6.67 -16.05 12.58
CA MET A 39 6.73 -14.67 13.10
C MET A 39 6.37 -14.56 14.59
N SER A 40 5.56 -15.47 15.12
CA SER A 40 5.10 -15.41 16.52
C SER A 40 6.16 -15.80 17.57
N HIS A 41 7.28 -16.42 17.17
CA HIS A 41 8.31 -16.91 18.10
C HIS A 41 9.47 -15.93 18.36
N LEU A 42 9.49 -14.74 17.77
CA LEU A 42 10.57 -13.76 17.96
C LEU A 42 10.30 -12.68 19.04
N SER A 43 9.18 -12.74 19.77
CA SER A 43 8.78 -11.67 20.71
C SER A 43 8.93 -11.99 22.21
N ALA A 44 9.77 -12.91 22.59
CA ALA A 44 9.87 -13.35 23.99
C ALA A 44 10.96 -12.66 24.81
N HIS A 45 11.07 -11.32 24.79
CA HIS A 45 11.74 -10.53 25.84
C HIS A 45 11.53 -9.02 25.64
N GLN A 46 10.30 -8.56 25.79
CA GLN A 46 10.09 -7.13 26.02
C GLN A 46 9.30 -6.97 27.33
N THR A 47 9.85 -6.23 28.27
CA THR A 47 9.13 -5.65 29.42
C THR A 47 7.77 -5.15 28.94
N ALA A 48 6.71 -5.44 29.71
CA ALA A 48 5.33 -5.11 29.34
C ALA A 48 5.23 -3.62 28.97
N ALA A 49 5.35 -3.34 27.67
CA ALA A 49 5.18 -2.00 27.13
C ALA A 49 3.73 -1.54 27.40
N SER A 50 3.54 -0.25 27.61
CA SER A 50 2.21 0.34 27.78
C SER A 50 1.28 -0.14 26.63
N PRO A 51 0.05 -0.55 26.92
CA PRO A 51 -0.93 -0.86 25.89
C PRO A 51 -1.46 0.38 25.14
N TYR A 52 -0.97 1.57 25.49
CA TYR A 52 -1.38 2.86 24.98
C TYR A 52 -0.18 3.62 24.42
N LEU A 53 -0.43 4.54 23.47
CA LEU A 53 0.59 5.39 22.89
C LEU A 53 1.21 6.32 23.95
N GLN A 54 2.53 6.37 24.00
CA GLN A 54 3.31 7.14 24.96
C GLN A 54 4.18 8.20 24.30
N SER A 55 4.69 7.94 23.07
CA SER A 55 5.65 8.84 22.42
C SER A 55 5.17 10.30 22.39
N ALA A 56 6.10 11.21 22.65
CA ALA A 56 5.87 12.65 22.58
C ALA A 56 5.82 13.18 21.13
N ASN A 57 6.25 12.37 20.16
CA ASN A 57 6.24 12.76 18.74
C ASN A 57 4.85 12.58 18.07
N TRP A 58 3.89 11.92 18.74
CA TRP A 58 2.51 12.00 18.30
C TRP A 58 1.95 13.41 18.50
N ASP A 59 1.18 13.89 17.54
CA ASP A 59 0.31 15.05 17.79
C ASP A 59 -0.58 14.77 19.01
N PRO A 60 -0.72 15.73 19.95
CA PRO A 60 -1.50 15.51 21.17
C PRO A 60 -2.95 15.10 20.93
N ASP A 61 -3.62 15.67 19.93
CA ASP A 61 -5.00 15.29 19.57
C ASP A 61 -5.03 13.87 19.01
N ALA A 62 -4.10 13.54 18.11
CA ALA A 62 -3.97 12.20 17.54
C ALA A 62 -3.74 11.16 18.64
N LYS A 63 -2.76 11.38 19.52
CA LYS A 63 -2.45 10.47 20.63
C LYS A 63 -3.66 10.26 21.55
N ASN A 64 -4.33 11.33 21.94
CA ASN A 64 -5.48 11.26 22.84
C ASN A 64 -6.63 10.48 22.21
N ASN A 65 -7.02 10.79 20.97
CA ASN A 65 -8.11 10.10 20.29
C ASN A 65 -7.82 8.62 20.03
N ILE A 66 -6.58 8.25 19.67
CA ILE A 66 -6.18 6.85 19.49
C ILE A 66 -6.21 6.12 20.85
N ASN A 67 -5.69 6.72 21.92
CA ASN A 67 -5.74 6.12 23.25
C ASN A 67 -7.19 5.97 23.75
N ASP A 68 -8.07 6.90 23.47
CA ASP A 68 -9.50 6.79 23.81
C ASP A 68 -10.17 5.69 22.98
N PHE A 69 -9.80 5.55 21.69
CA PHE A 69 -10.24 4.41 20.87
C PHE A 69 -9.80 3.07 21.47
N LEU A 70 -8.53 2.93 21.88
CA LEU A 70 -8.01 1.71 22.49
C LEU A 70 -8.69 1.38 23.82
N LYS A 71 -9.02 2.39 24.65
CA LYS A 71 -9.80 2.20 25.89
C LYS A 71 -11.24 1.77 25.61
N GLN A 72 -11.88 2.40 24.60
CA GLN A 72 -13.30 2.20 24.30
C GLN A 72 -13.57 0.85 23.60
N TYR A 73 -12.66 0.40 22.74
CA TYR A 73 -12.86 -0.77 21.86
C TYR A 73 -11.85 -1.89 22.10
N GLY A 74 -10.84 -1.69 22.93
CA GLY A 74 -9.86 -2.71 23.30
C GLY A 74 -10.36 -3.69 24.34
N LYS A 75 -9.59 -4.75 24.57
CA LYS A 75 -9.95 -5.91 25.42
C LYS A 75 -10.27 -5.61 26.89
N GLN A 76 -9.94 -4.40 27.37
CA GLN A 76 -10.29 -3.93 28.72
C GLN A 76 -11.66 -3.25 28.74
N SER A 77 -12.23 -2.93 27.60
CA SER A 77 -13.54 -2.30 27.50
C SER A 77 -14.67 -3.30 27.74
N PRO A 78 -15.76 -2.90 28.43
CA PRO A 78 -16.98 -3.69 28.49
C PRO A 78 -17.63 -3.93 27.11
N ASN A 79 -17.27 -3.13 26.12
CA ASN A 79 -17.78 -3.23 24.74
C ASN A 79 -16.97 -4.22 23.88
N TYR A 80 -15.89 -4.81 24.42
CA TYR A 80 -15.05 -5.73 23.67
C TYR A 80 -15.70 -7.11 23.57
N ASP A 81 -15.96 -7.55 22.34
CA ASP A 81 -16.46 -8.89 22.08
C ASP A 81 -15.30 -9.88 21.87
N LYS A 82 -15.09 -10.74 22.88
CA LYS A 82 -14.06 -11.78 22.82
C LYS A 82 -14.32 -12.86 21.76
N LYS A 83 -15.58 -13.03 21.33
CA LYS A 83 -15.97 -14.03 20.33
C LYS A 83 -15.77 -13.49 18.91
N ASN A 84 -15.91 -12.19 18.75
CA ASN A 84 -15.77 -11.48 17.51
C ASN A 84 -14.62 -10.45 17.65
N LYS A 85 -13.38 -10.98 17.75
CA LYS A 85 -12.19 -10.15 17.89
C LYS A 85 -12.12 -9.11 16.78
N PRO A 86 -11.96 -7.82 17.11
CA PRO A 86 -11.88 -6.77 16.10
C PRO A 86 -10.53 -6.74 15.38
N TYR A 87 -10.50 -6.12 14.22
CA TYR A 87 -9.28 -5.88 13.47
C TYR A 87 -9.17 -4.44 12.96
N ALA A 88 -7.93 -4.05 12.66
CA ALA A 88 -7.59 -2.79 12.02
C ALA A 88 -6.99 -3.06 10.63
N THR A 89 -7.22 -2.17 9.67
CA THR A 89 -6.57 -2.17 8.37
C THR A 89 -5.76 -0.90 8.20
N LEU A 90 -4.47 -1.06 7.93
CA LEU A 90 -3.55 0.06 7.73
C LEU A 90 -2.96 -0.04 6.32
N ASP A 91 -2.95 1.07 5.60
CA ASP A 91 -2.15 1.19 4.41
C ASP A 91 -0.66 1.16 4.76
N PHE A 92 0.21 0.86 3.78
CA PHE A 92 1.64 0.75 4.03
C PHE A 92 2.40 2.01 3.63
N ASP A 93 2.43 2.31 2.35
CA ASP A 93 3.27 3.36 1.79
C ASP A 93 2.79 4.74 2.20
N ASN A 94 3.69 5.52 2.79
CA ASN A 94 3.37 6.84 3.32
C ASN A 94 2.35 6.88 4.47
N THR A 95 1.83 5.73 4.91
CA THR A 95 0.95 5.56 6.07
C THR A 95 1.68 4.84 7.20
N THR A 96 2.07 3.60 7.02
CA THR A 96 2.90 2.82 7.94
C THR A 96 4.37 3.23 7.80
N SER A 97 4.85 3.41 6.60
CA SER A 97 6.18 3.96 6.29
C SER A 97 6.14 5.46 6.06
N ILE A 98 7.29 6.11 6.17
CA ILE A 98 7.55 7.40 5.53
C ILE A 98 8.29 7.10 4.24
N MET A 99 7.77 7.55 3.11
CA MET A 99 8.05 7.20 1.72
C MET A 99 7.48 5.83 1.32
N ASP A 100 7.73 5.44 0.07
CA ASP A 100 7.11 4.35 -0.64
C ASP A 100 8.15 3.25 -0.90
N VAL A 101 7.88 2.01 -0.42
CA VAL A 101 8.83 0.90 -0.53
C VAL A 101 8.97 0.41 -1.97
N GLU A 102 7.91 0.45 -2.76
CA GLU A 102 7.97 0.01 -4.15
C GLU A 102 8.68 1.02 -5.05
N GLU A 103 8.49 2.33 -4.81
CA GLU A 103 9.29 3.36 -5.48
C GLU A 103 10.79 3.25 -5.12
N GLN A 104 11.13 2.98 -3.85
CA GLN A 104 12.52 2.74 -3.46
C GLN A 104 13.10 1.52 -4.17
N LEU A 105 12.34 0.41 -4.22
CA LEU A 105 12.78 -0.80 -4.91
C LEU A 105 12.93 -0.59 -6.42
N MET A 106 12.03 0.16 -7.05
CA MET A 106 12.14 0.55 -8.45
C MET A 106 13.47 1.31 -8.71
N ILE A 107 13.82 2.27 -7.87
CA ILE A 107 15.10 3.02 -7.99
C ILE A 107 16.28 2.06 -7.79
N TRP A 108 16.20 1.16 -6.81
CA TRP A 108 17.22 0.11 -6.60
C TRP A 108 17.40 -0.78 -7.83
N GLN A 109 16.31 -1.26 -8.43
CA GLN A 109 16.36 -2.06 -9.65
C GLN A 109 17.05 -1.32 -10.80
N LEU A 110 16.72 -0.05 -10.97
CA LEU A 110 17.33 0.78 -12.02
C LEU A 110 18.83 1.02 -11.78
N ASP A 111 19.20 1.36 -10.55
CA ASP A 111 20.59 1.66 -10.19
C ASP A 111 21.50 0.42 -10.20
N HIS A 112 20.95 -0.77 -9.98
CA HIS A 112 21.69 -2.02 -9.90
C HIS A 112 21.39 -2.98 -11.06
N LEU A 113 20.54 -2.57 -12.03
CA LEU A 113 20.07 -3.41 -13.15
C LEU A 113 19.51 -4.76 -12.69
N ALA A 114 18.68 -4.70 -11.63
CA ALA A 114 18.13 -5.88 -10.95
C ALA A 114 16.84 -6.39 -11.63
N PHE A 115 16.98 -7.15 -12.72
CA PHE A 115 15.86 -7.67 -13.51
C PHE A 115 16.10 -9.14 -13.90
N ALA A 116 14.99 -9.90 -14.02
CA ALA A 116 14.99 -11.26 -14.58
C ALA A 116 14.54 -11.28 -16.05
N ILE A 117 14.07 -10.16 -16.58
CA ILE A 117 13.48 -10.02 -17.89
C ILE A 117 14.54 -10.19 -18.97
N LYS A 118 14.25 -10.98 -20.01
CA LYS A 118 15.11 -11.06 -21.19
C LYS A 118 14.85 -9.87 -22.12
N PRO A 119 15.87 -9.40 -22.88
CA PRO A 119 15.72 -8.23 -23.76
C PRO A 119 14.56 -8.34 -24.77
N ASP A 120 14.36 -9.53 -25.36
CA ASP A 120 13.28 -9.81 -26.32
C ASP A 120 11.87 -9.78 -25.69
N LYS A 121 11.77 -9.73 -24.35
CA LYS A 121 10.52 -9.66 -23.60
C LYS A 121 10.23 -8.31 -22.98
N LEU A 122 11.22 -7.42 -22.90
CA LEU A 122 11.04 -6.16 -22.17
C LEU A 122 9.94 -5.29 -22.79
N ALA A 123 9.88 -5.16 -24.13
CA ALA A 123 8.84 -4.39 -24.80
C ALA A 123 7.44 -4.92 -24.46
N GLU A 124 7.22 -6.23 -24.53
CA GLU A 124 5.96 -6.88 -24.18
C GLU A 124 5.53 -6.56 -22.74
N ILE A 125 6.49 -6.63 -21.81
CA ILE A 125 6.23 -6.36 -20.39
C ILE A 125 5.90 -4.88 -20.15
N LEU A 126 6.64 -3.95 -20.74
CA LEU A 126 6.39 -2.52 -20.60
C LEU A 126 5.06 -2.09 -21.26
N GLN A 127 4.55 -2.85 -22.22
CA GLN A 127 3.25 -2.62 -22.86
C GLN A 127 2.09 -3.33 -22.17
N SER A 128 2.34 -4.11 -21.11
CA SER A 128 1.30 -4.89 -20.44
C SER A 128 0.16 -4.01 -19.91
N GLY A 129 -1.07 -4.36 -20.29
CA GLY A 129 -2.27 -3.61 -19.93
C GLY A 129 -2.51 -2.33 -20.75
N ILE A 130 -1.55 -1.90 -21.54
CA ILE A 130 -1.67 -0.68 -22.39
C ILE A 130 -2.20 -1.10 -23.76
N SER A 131 -3.35 -0.55 -24.17
CA SER A 131 -3.87 -0.82 -25.51
C SER A 131 -3.02 -0.14 -26.58
N PRO A 132 -2.87 -0.72 -27.80
CA PRO A 132 -1.96 -0.21 -28.84
C PRO A 132 -2.19 1.26 -29.23
N ASP A 133 -3.44 1.73 -29.21
CA ASP A 133 -3.80 3.12 -29.51
C ASP A 133 -3.27 4.10 -28.45
N LYS A 134 -3.15 3.65 -27.19
CA LYS A 134 -2.64 4.45 -26.08
C LYS A 134 -1.12 4.57 -26.03
N LEU A 135 -0.38 3.73 -26.75
CA LEU A 135 1.08 3.85 -26.86
C LEU A 135 1.54 5.16 -27.52
N ASN A 136 0.66 5.82 -28.28
CA ASN A 136 0.90 7.13 -28.86
C ASN A 136 0.54 8.30 -27.92
N LEU A 137 0.03 8.04 -26.72
CA LEU A 137 -0.17 9.09 -25.73
C LEU A 137 1.17 9.71 -25.35
N THR A 138 1.13 11.01 -25.07
CA THR A 138 2.33 11.79 -24.79
C THR A 138 2.34 12.29 -23.35
N TYR A 139 3.55 12.40 -22.82
CA TYR A 139 3.84 13.04 -21.54
C TYR A 139 5.03 13.99 -21.71
N GLY A 140 5.14 15.00 -20.84
CA GLY A 140 6.21 16.00 -20.94
C GLY A 140 7.60 15.38 -20.72
N ALA A 141 8.57 15.79 -21.55
CA ALA A 141 9.97 15.39 -21.40
C ALA A 141 10.59 15.86 -20.06
N ASN A 142 10.03 16.94 -19.48
CA ASN A 142 10.45 17.55 -18.20
C ASN A 142 11.89 18.11 -18.19
N ASP A 143 12.54 18.16 -19.36
CA ASP A 143 13.90 18.67 -19.58
C ASP A 143 13.96 20.20 -19.78
N GLY A 144 12.84 20.88 -19.64
CA GLY A 144 12.69 22.31 -19.86
C GLY A 144 12.43 22.72 -21.33
N SER A 145 12.46 21.79 -22.28
CA SER A 145 12.20 22.07 -23.71
C SER A 145 10.71 22.28 -24.04
N GLY A 146 9.81 21.72 -23.18
CA GLY A 146 8.39 21.63 -23.48
C GLY A 146 8.03 20.51 -24.45
N THR A 147 8.97 19.66 -24.84
CA THR A 147 8.76 18.54 -25.76
C THR A 147 7.79 17.53 -25.14
N GLN A 148 6.91 16.97 -25.96
CA GLN A 148 6.01 15.87 -25.60
C GLN A 148 6.55 14.57 -26.20
N VAL A 149 6.73 13.56 -25.35
CA VAL A 149 7.30 12.25 -25.71
C VAL A 149 6.21 11.21 -25.71
N THR A 150 6.16 10.34 -26.72
CA THR A 150 5.21 9.22 -26.74
C THR A 150 5.71 8.08 -25.86
N LEU A 151 4.77 7.31 -25.27
CA LEU A 151 5.12 6.12 -24.51
C LEU A 151 5.90 5.11 -25.36
N GLN A 152 5.47 4.91 -26.63
CA GLN A 152 6.13 3.97 -27.54
C GLN A 152 7.60 4.32 -27.76
N ALA A 153 7.90 5.61 -28.05
CA ALA A 153 9.28 6.04 -28.28
C ALA A 153 10.17 5.80 -27.05
N ALA A 154 9.64 6.08 -25.85
CA ALA A 154 10.39 5.86 -24.60
C ALA A 154 10.60 4.37 -24.30
N ILE A 155 9.61 3.51 -24.64
CA ILE A 155 9.74 2.05 -24.52
C ILE A 155 10.82 1.54 -25.49
N ASP A 156 10.81 1.99 -26.75
CA ASP A 156 11.80 1.57 -27.76
C ASP A 156 13.22 1.94 -27.35
N ASP A 157 13.41 3.16 -26.84
CA ASP A 157 14.71 3.61 -26.30
C ASP A 157 15.15 2.77 -25.10
N ALA A 158 14.27 2.55 -24.13
CA ALA A 158 14.57 1.73 -22.95
C ALA A 158 14.95 0.29 -23.32
N VAL A 159 14.26 -0.32 -24.30
CA VAL A 159 14.56 -1.67 -24.79
C VAL A 159 15.92 -1.73 -25.49
N LYS A 160 16.26 -0.70 -26.28
CA LYS A 160 17.57 -0.60 -26.95
C LYS A 160 18.71 -0.55 -25.94
N ASP A 161 18.60 0.33 -24.96
CA ASP A 161 19.63 0.52 -23.94
C ASP A 161 19.75 -0.70 -23.03
N TYR A 162 18.62 -1.29 -22.62
CA TYR A 162 18.59 -2.53 -21.83
C TYR A 162 19.25 -3.69 -22.57
N THR A 163 19.03 -3.82 -23.88
CA THR A 163 19.64 -4.87 -24.70
C THR A 163 21.16 -4.74 -24.71
N GLU A 164 21.67 -3.51 -24.79
CA GLU A 164 23.11 -3.24 -24.71
C GLU A 164 23.66 -3.64 -23.32
N LEU A 165 23.01 -3.18 -22.24
CA LEU A 165 23.43 -3.49 -20.86
C LEU A 165 23.39 -4.99 -20.56
N TYR A 166 22.34 -5.67 -21.03
CA TYR A 166 22.18 -7.12 -20.88
C TYR A 166 23.28 -7.90 -21.62
N SER A 167 23.61 -7.48 -22.83
CA SER A 167 24.68 -8.12 -23.63
C SER A 167 26.06 -8.05 -22.97
N LYS A 168 26.29 -7.04 -22.13
CA LYS A 168 27.49 -6.86 -21.32
C LYS A 168 27.47 -7.69 -20.00
N GLY A 169 26.42 -8.47 -19.75
CA GLY A 169 26.26 -9.27 -18.53
C GLY A 169 26.02 -8.47 -17.26
N LEU A 170 25.53 -7.23 -17.38
CA LEU A 170 25.32 -6.31 -16.25
C LEU A 170 23.96 -6.50 -15.56
N VAL A 171 23.00 -7.09 -16.26
CA VAL A 171 21.64 -7.31 -15.77
C VAL A 171 21.58 -8.67 -15.06
N THR A 172 21.17 -8.66 -13.80
CA THR A 172 21.01 -9.87 -12.98
C THR A 172 19.77 -9.76 -12.09
N LYS A 173 19.22 -10.89 -11.65
CA LYS A 173 18.03 -10.90 -10.75
C LYS A 173 18.25 -10.18 -9.41
N THR A 174 19.46 -10.22 -8.89
CA THR A 174 19.81 -9.67 -7.58
C THR A 174 20.42 -8.28 -7.66
N GLY A 175 20.58 -7.76 -8.86
CA GLY A 175 21.37 -6.57 -9.11
C GLY A 175 22.88 -6.82 -8.97
N SER A 176 23.67 -5.90 -9.45
CA SER A 176 25.12 -5.93 -9.35
C SER A 176 25.66 -4.54 -9.04
N GLU A 177 26.87 -4.48 -8.52
CA GLU A 177 27.60 -3.21 -8.47
C GLU A 177 27.98 -2.80 -9.90
N ILE A 178 27.52 -1.63 -10.32
CA ILE A 178 27.76 -1.13 -11.67
C ILE A 178 29.13 -0.45 -11.73
N PRO A 179 30.02 -0.86 -12.64
CA PRO A 179 31.32 -0.23 -12.83
C PRO A 179 31.21 1.27 -13.15
N ALA A 180 32.23 2.04 -12.75
CA ALA A 180 32.18 3.51 -12.89
C ALA A 180 32.11 3.98 -14.36
N ASP A 181 32.75 3.28 -15.27
CA ASP A 181 32.69 3.53 -16.73
C ASP A 181 31.29 3.26 -17.28
N VAL A 182 30.62 2.20 -16.79
CA VAL A 182 29.24 1.90 -17.16
C VAL A 182 28.27 2.96 -16.59
N LYS A 183 28.46 3.39 -15.33
CA LYS A 183 27.64 4.47 -14.73
C LYS A 183 27.65 5.76 -15.55
N ASN A 184 28.76 6.00 -16.28
CA ASN A 184 28.91 7.15 -17.15
C ASN A 184 28.52 6.86 -18.61
N SER A 185 28.13 5.63 -18.97
CA SER A 185 27.69 5.30 -20.31
C SER A 185 26.32 5.88 -20.63
N PHE A 186 26.11 6.17 -21.92
CA PHE A 186 24.82 6.66 -22.40
C PHE A 186 23.70 5.67 -22.07
N ALA A 187 23.84 4.41 -22.46
CA ALA A 187 22.81 3.39 -22.29
C ALA A 187 22.37 3.23 -20.83
N TYR A 188 23.30 3.27 -19.87
CA TYR A 188 22.94 3.15 -18.46
C TYR A 188 22.16 4.35 -17.94
N GLN A 189 22.58 5.57 -18.30
CA GLN A 189 21.92 6.78 -17.83
C GLN A 189 20.55 6.96 -18.51
N ASP A 190 20.46 6.73 -19.82
CA ASP A 190 19.22 6.86 -20.56
C ASP A 190 18.20 5.79 -20.19
N PHE A 191 18.63 4.53 -20.02
CA PHE A 191 17.75 3.45 -19.53
C PHE A 191 17.05 3.84 -18.22
N ARG A 192 17.81 4.30 -17.22
CA ARG A 192 17.24 4.72 -15.95
C ARG A 192 16.29 5.89 -16.08
N ALA A 193 16.68 6.89 -16.88
CA ALA A 193 15.85 8.06 -17.13
C ALA A 193 14.54 7.69 -17.82
N LYS A 194 14.59 6.86 -18.88
CA LYS A 194 13.42 6.43 -19.64
C LYS A 194 12.48 5.54 -18.81
N MET A 195 13.03 4.58 -18.08
CA MET A 195 12.22 3.67 -17.26
C MET A 195 11.52 4.43 -16.11
N ARG A 196 12.22 5.32 -15.41
CA ARG A 196 11.60 6.12 -14.35
C ARG A 196 10.61 7.15 -14.91
N TRP A 197 10.91 7.73 -16.06
CA TRP A 197 9.99 8.62 -16.78
C TRP A 197 8.72 7.87 -17.22
N LEU A 198 8.86 6.65 -17.74
CA LEU A 198 7.72 5.79 -18.12
C LEU A 198 6.79 5.51 -16.94
N TYR A 199 7.32 5.32 -15.73
CA TYR A 199 6.51 5.15 -14.53
C TYR A 199 5.60 6.37 -14.30
N ASP A 200 6.12 7.58 -14.37
CA ASP A 200 5.32 8.80 -14.24
C ASP A 200 4.33 8.96 -15.41
N ALA A 201 4.79 8.72 -16.63
CA ALA A 201 3.97 8.86 -17.83
C ALA A 201 2.79 7.89 -17.85
N VAL A 202 2.99 6.62 -17.48
CA VAL A 202 1.92 5.61 -17.36
C VAL A 202 0.97 5.99 -16.23
N SER A 203 1.48 6.47 -15.09
CA SER A 203 0.66 6.92 -13.97
C SER A 203 -0.27 8.08 -14.33
N GLU A 204 0.22 9.03 -15.14
CA GLU A 204 -0.52 10.24 -15.52
C GLU A 204 -1.45 10.04 -16.74
N THR A 205 -1.15 9.08 -17.61
CA THR A 205 -1.88 8.90 -18.88
C THR A 205 -2.82 7.71 -18.91
N MET A 206 -2.68 6.75 -17.97
CA MET A 206 -3.49 5.54 -17.92
C MET A 206 -4.47 5.54 -16.76
N ASP A 207 -5.50 4.71 -16.87
CA ASP A 207 -6.37 4.41 -15.74
C ASP A 207 -5.58 3.69 -14.62
N THR A 208 -6.02 3.86 -13.39
CA THR A 208 -5.39 3.25 -12.22
C THR A 208 -5.34 1.72 -12.31
N SER A 209 -6.30 1.08 -12.98
CA SER A 209 -6.30 -0.36 -13.24
C SER A 209 -5.15 -0.85 -14.13
N VAL A 210 -4.52 0.05 -14.88
CA VAL A 210 -3.32 -0.23 -15.70
C VAL A 210 -2.07 0.24 -14.97
N SER A 211 -2.06 1.48 -14.46
CA SER A 211 -0.86 2.10 -13.93
C SER A 211 -0.36 1.47 -12.61
N TYR A 212 -1.24 1.07 -11.70
CA TYR A 212 -0.82 0.48 -10.44
C TYR A 212 -0.13 -0.90 -10.59
N PRO A 213 -0.69 -1.89 -11.34
CA PRO A 213 0.01 -3.14 -11.52
C PRO A 213 1.23 -3.04 -12.45
N TRP A 214 1.38 -1.97 -13.24
CA TRP A 214 2.40 -1.87 -14.26
C TRP A 214 3.83 -1.99 -13.71
N VAL A 215 4.14 -1.35 -12.62
CA VAL A 215 5.47 -1.45 -11.98
C VAL A 215 5.73 -2.85 -11.43
N THR A 216 4.69 -3.57 -10.98
CA THR A 216 4.84 -4.94 -10.47
C THR A 216 5.21 -5.95 -11.57
N TYR A 217 4.93 -5.63 -12.83
CA TYR A 217 5.34 -6.46 -13.96
C TYR A 217 6.85 -6.47 -14.21
N TRP A 218 7.59 -5.51 -13.63
CA TRP A 218 9.07 -5.52 -13.67
C TRP A 218 9.67 -6.71 -12.90
N PHE A 219 8.90 -7.36 -12.04
CA PHE A 219 9.28 -8.59 -11.34
C PHE A 219 9.05 -9.87 -12.15
N THR A 220 8.61 -9.77 -13.41
CA THR A 220 8.42 -10.93 -14.29
C THR A 220 9.69 -11.78 -14.37
N GLY A 221 9.55 -13.10 -14.15
CA GLY A 221 10.65 -14.05 -14.11
C GLY A 221 11.36 -14.20 -12.75
N MET A 222 10.92 -13.45 -11.72
CA MET A 222 11.36 -13.63 -10.34
C MET A 222 10.35 -14.45 -9.53
N THR A 223 10.82 -15.24 -8.58
CA THR A 223 10.00 -15.92 -7.59
C THR A 223 9.61 -14.95 -6.45
N PRO A 224 8.54 -15.23 -5.66
CA PRO A 224 8.20 -14.45 -4.46
C PRO A 224 9.38 -14.24 -3.51
N LYS A 225 10.20 -15.29 -3.33
CA LYS A 225 11.40 -15.20 -2.48
C LYS A 225 12.47 -14.27 -3.05
N GLU A 226 12.73 -14.32 -4.35
CA GLU A 226 13.70 -13.43 -5.00
C GLU A 226 13.28 -11.97 -4.87
N ILE A 227 12.00 -11.66 -5.01
CA ILE A 227 11.47 -10.29 -4.80
C ILE A 227 11.62 -9.88 -3.33
N PHE A 228 11.23 -10.75 -2.40
CA PHE A 228 11.41 -10.48 -0.97
C PHE A 228 12.87 -10.17 -0.61
N ASP A 229 13.82 -11.00 -1.08
CA ASP A 229 15.24 -10.82 -0.79
C ASP A 229 15.78 -9.51 -1.40
N LEU A 230 15.33 -9.17 -2.63
CA LEU A 230 15.69 -7.93 -3.31
C LEU A 230 15.18 -6.71 -2.56
N ALA A 231 13.90 -6.73 -2.17
CA ALA A 231 13.28 -5.65 -1.39
C ALA A 231 13.92 -5.50 -0.01
N TYR A 232 14.22 -6.59 0.68
CA TYR A 232 14.93 -6.56 1.97
C TYR A 232 16.32 -5.91 1.84
N THR A 233 17.03 -6.21 0.74
CA THR A 233 18.33 -5.58 0.43
C THR A 233 18.16 -4.09 0.18
N CYS A 234 17.17 -3.69 -0.61
CA CYS A 234 16.82 -2.31 -0.87
C CYS A 234 16.49 -1.54 0.43
N ASP A 235 15.65 -2.13 1.29
CA ASP A 235 15.29 -1.53 2.59
C ASP A 235 16.53 -1.36 3.47
N SER A 236 17.46 -2.33 3.46
CA SER A 236 18.71 -2.22 4.22
C SER A 236 19.63 -1.11 3.72
N TYR A 237 19.51 -0.74 2.45
CA TYR A 237 20.29 0.33 1.83
C TYR A 237 19.66 1.72 2.07
N TYR A 238 18.37 1.88 1.76
CA TYR A 238 17.69 3.16 1.90
C TYR A 238 17.14 3.41 3.31
N GLY A 239 16.90 2.39 4.10
CA GLY A 239 16.39 2.47 5.47
C GLY A 239 17.46 2.73 6.53
N ASP A 240 18.74 2.61 6.20
CA ASP A 240 19.85 2.84 7.13
C ASP A 240 20.34 4.28 7.04
N SER A 241 19.89 5.13 7.96
CA SER A 241 20.31 6.53 8.04
C SER A 241 21.82 6.72 8.30
N GLN A 242 22.52 5.71 8.82
CA GLN A 242 23.96 5.77 9.07
C GLN A 242 24.78 5.60 7.79
N LYS A 243 24.22 4.99 6.76
CA LYS A 243 24.89 4.84 5.47
C LYS A 243 24.88 6.11 4.61
N GLY A 244 24.23 7.19 5.07
CA GLY A 244 24.26 8.51 4.42
C GLY A 244 23.58 8.60 3.05
N GLN A 245 22.74 7.63 2.69
CA GLN A 245 22.17 7.51 1.36
C GLN A 245 20.67 7.81 1.32
N THR A 246 20.12 8.26 2.42
CA THR A 246 18.70 8.46 2.66
C THR A 246 18.32 9.94 2.69
N TRP A 247 17.02 10.21 2.48
CA TRP A 247 16.41 11.54 2.62
C TRP A 247 16.97 12.57 1.64
N THR A 248 17.03 12.21 0.37
CA THR A 248 17.47 13.08 -0.71
C THR A 248 16.47 13.07 -1.87
N VAL A 249 16.52 14.13 -2.67
CA VAL A 249 15.82 14.19 -3.97
C VAL A 249 16.85 13.88 -5.04
N GLY A 250 16.68 12.76 -5.72
CA GLY A 250 17.49 12.32 -6.84
C GLY A 250 16.90 12.76 -8.17
N LYS A 251 17.70 12.63 -9.23
CA LYS A 251 17.29 12.91 -10.61
C LYS A 251 17.97 11.95 -11.56
N TYR A 252 17.22 11.48 -12.55
CA TYR A 252 17.78 10.84 -13.75
C TYR A 252 17.55 11.77 -14.95
N THR A 253 18.54 11.80 -15.83
CA THR A 253 18.56 12.65 -17.02
C THR A 253 19.14 11.85 -18.15
N THR A 254 18.50 11.88 -19.33
CA THR A 254 19.11 11.41 -20.57
C THR A 254 20.37 12.23 -20.86
N PRO A 255 21.55 11.63 -21.00
CA PRO A 255 22.79 12.38 -21.27
C PRO A 255 22.85 12.91 -22.70
N ASP A 256 23.81 13.81 -22.95
CA ASP A 256 24.20 14.20 -24.30
C ASP A 256 25.00 13.07 -24.98
N GLY A 257 25.01 13.04 -26.30
CA GLY A 257 25.95 12.23 -27.08
C GLY A 257 25.34 11.25 -28.06
N GLU A 258 24.13 10.76 -27.82
CA GLU A 258 23.41 9.88 -28.75
C GLU A 258 22.01 10.37 -29.03
N GLU A 259 21.54 10.15 -30.27
CA GLU A 259 20.15 10.40 -30.61
C GLU A 259 19.29 9.16 -30.30
N ARG A 260 18.14 9.40 -29.67
CA ARG A 260 17.09 8.42 -29.36
C ARG A 260 15.73 8.93 -29.84
N ALA A 261 14.82 8.02 -30.13
CA ALA A 261 13.50 8.35 -30.67
C ALA A 261 12.67 9.25 -29.73
N ALA A 262 12.74 9.01 -28.43
CA ALA A 262 12.10 9.81 -27.41
C ALA A 262 12.85 11.11 -27.07
N GLY A 263 14.07 11.28 -27.55
CA GLY A 263 14.90 12.42 -27.16
C GLY A 263 15.31 12.39 -25.70
N LYS A 264 15.55 13.57 -25.14
CA LYS A 264 15.93 13.70 -23.72
C LYS A 264 14.71 13.72 -22.82
N VAL A 265 14.85 13.08 -21.65
CA VAL A 265 13.88 13.18 -20.57
C VAL A 265 14.59 13.44 -19.24
N ASP A 266 13.89 14.15 -18.36
CA ASP A 266 14.31 14.42 -16.98
C ASP A 266 13.25 13.91 -16.02
N VAL A 267 13.67 13.25 -14.95
CA VAL A 267 12.76 12.78 -13.91
C VAL A 267 13.39 12.86 -12.53
N SER A 268 12.67 13.44 -11.58
CA SER A 268 13.08 13.51 -10.18
C SER A 268 12.39 12.43 -9.37
N PHE A 269 13.04 11.98 -8.30
CA PHE A 269 12.50 10.99 -7.38
C PHE A 269 12.98 11.26 -5.95
N LYS A 270 12.27 10.71 -4.97
CA LYS A 270 12.66 10.80 -3.56
C LYS A 270 13.34 9.51 -3.14
N GLN A 271 14.42 9.62 -2.36
CA GLN A 271 15.13 8.50 -1.75
C GLN A 271 15.04 8.57 -0.24
N GLY A 272 14.92 7.41 0.39
CA GLY A 272 14.78 7.24 1.82
C GLY A 272 13.49 6.51 2.17
N ILE A 273 13.57 5.68 3.19
CA ILE A 273 12.44 4.91 3.70
C ILE A 273 12.63 4.67 5.20
N THR A 274 11.57 4.77 5.98
CA THR A 274 11.61 4.36 7.39
C THR A 274 10.21 4.01 7.89
N VAL A 275 10.18 3.22 8.97
CA VAL A 275 8.99 3.04 9.81
C VAL A 275 9.33 3.57 11.20
N THR A 276 8.65 4.63 11.61
CA THR A 276 8.99 5.34 12.85
C THR A 276 8.67 4.52 14.11
N PRO A 277 9.35 4.78 15.23
CA PRO A 277 9.04 4.14 16.51
C PRO A 277 7.57 4.31 16.92
N GLU A 278 6.97 5.45 16.61
CA GLU A 278 5.57 5.79 16.89
C GLU A 278 4.60 4.86 16.15
N VAL A 279 4.84 4.64 14.86
CA VAL A 279 4.00 3.72 14.08
C VAL A 279 4.16 2.29 14.59
N LYS A 280 5.38 1.85 14.93
CA LYS A 280 5.59 0.54 15.58
C LYS A 280 4.86 0.46 16.94
N GLU A 281 4.82 1.57 17.69
CA GLU A 281 4.05 1.68 18.94
C GLU A 281 2.55 1.50 18.68
N LEU A 282 2.00 2.10 17.61
CA LEU A 282 0.59 1.92 17.22
C LEU A 282 0.26 0.43 16.97
N TYR A 283 1.08 -0.28 16.19
CA TYR A 283 0.89 -1.70 15.93
C TYR A 283 0.92 -2.54 17.23
N ARG A 284 1.90 -2.26 18.14
CA ARG A 284 1.95 -2.91 19.46
C ARG A 284 0.71 -2.62 20.29
N SER A 285 0.26 -1.36 20.31
CA SER A 285 -0.88 -0.93 21.11
C SER A 285 -2.20 -1.53 20.62
N LEU A 286 -2.41 -1.61 19.30
CA LEU A 286 -3.57 -2.31 18.72
C LEU A 286 -3.58 -3.78 19.17
N ALA A 287 -2.51 -4.51 18.96
CA ALA A 287 -2.41 -5.93 19.33
C ALA A 287 -2.52 -6.14 20.85
N ALA A 288 -1.87 -5.28 21.66
CA ALA A 288 -1.97 -5.33 23.12
C ALA A 288 -3.40 -5.12 23.64
N ASN A 289 -4.22 -4.38 22.87
CA ASN A 289 -5.65 -4.19 23.16
C ASN A 289 -6.55 -5.21 22.46
N GLY A 290 -6.00 -6.27 21.86
CA GLY A 290 -6.76 -7.36 21.25
C GLY A 290 -7.38 -6.99 19.91
N ILE A 291 -6.82 -6.02 19.19
CA ILE A 291 -7.21 -5.60 17.85
C ILE A 291 -6.14 -6.09 16.88
N ASP A 292 -6.51 -6.90 15.90
CA ASP A 292 -5.57 -7.49 14.94
C ASP A 292 -5.17 -6.50 13.84
N PRO A 293 -3.90 -6.06 13.74
CA PRO A 293 -3.47 -5.15 12.69
C PRO A 293 -3.16 -5.91 11.39
N TRP A 294 -3.83 -5.53 10.31
CA TRP A 294 -3.60 -5.98 8.95
C TRP A 294 -3.03 -4.84 8.11
N ILE A 295 -2.17 -5.17 7.15
CA ILE A 295 -1.71 -4.23 6.13
C ILE A 295 -2.47 -4.49 4.84
N VAL A 296 -2.96 -3.42 4.19
CA VAL A 296 -3.61 -3.46 2.87
C VAL A 296 -2.94 -2.40 1.99
N SER A 297 -2.00 -2.82 1.15
CA SER A 297 -1.12 -1.94 0.37
C SER A 297 -1.36 -2.04 -1.12
N ALA A 298 -1.16 -0.94 -1.85
CA ALA A 298 -1.12 -0.94 -3.31
C ALA A 298 0.23 -1.42 -3.89
N SER A 299 1.24 -1.63 -3.05
CA SER A 299 2.52 -2.21 -3.45
C SER A 299 2.46 -3.73 -3.53
N GLN A 300 3.43 -4.32 -4.25
CA GLN A 300 3.55 -5.76 -4.41
C GLN A 300 3.74 -6.44 -3.04
N VAL A 301 3.01 -7.53 -2.83
CA VAL A 301 2.85 -8.18 -1.51
C VAL A 301 4.17 -8.62 -0.87
N ASP A 302 5.13 -9.12 -1.64
CA ASP A 302 6.41 -9.61 -1.09
C ASP A 302 7.37 -8.45 -0.81
N VAL A 303 7.24 -7.33 -1.50
CA VAL A 303 7.95 -6.07 -1.20
C VAL A 303 7.51 -5.56 0.18
N VAL A 304 6.21 -5.49 0.43
CA VAL A 304 5.68 -5.03 1.72
C VAL A 304 6.06 -6.00 2.85
N LYS A 305 6.01 -7.33 2.60
CA LYS A 305 6.45 -8.33 3.59
C LYS A 305 7.94 -8.20 3.95
N ALA A 306 8.78 -7.88 2.97
CA ALA A 306 10.20 -7.63 3.21
C ALA A 306 10.40 -6.41 4.12
N ALA A 307 9.69 -5.31 3.85
CA ALA A 307 9.72 -4.11 4.68
C ALA A 307 9.20 -4.37 6.11
N VAL A 308 8.09 -5.11 6.26
CA VAL A 308 7.59 -5.55 7.58
C VAL A 308 8.68 -6.27 8.36
N LYS A 309 9.42 -7.16 7.70
CA LYS A 309 10.51 -7.93 8.30
C LYS A 309 11.72 -7.06 8.62
N TYR A 310 12.17 -6.24 7.67
CA TYR A 310 13.36 -5.40 7.83
C TYR A 310 13.18 -4.36 8.94
N PHE A 311 12.07 -3.63 8.91
CA PHE A 311 11.77 -2.62 9.92
C PHE A 311 11.25 -3.18 11.24
N GLU A 312 11.12 -4.51 11.37
CA GLU A 312 10.62 -5.19 12.57
C GLU A 312 9.27 -4.62 13.04
N ILE A 313 8.30 -4.51 12.11
CA ILE A 313 6.97 -4.00 12.45
C ILE A 313 6.25 -5.07 13.28
N PRO A 314 5.88 -4.79 14.52
CA PRO A 314 5.39 -5.83 15.42
C PRO A 314 3.92 -6.18 15.16
N ASN A 315 3.58 -7.44 15.40
CA ASN A 315 2.20 -7.91 15.51
C ASN A 315 1.33 -7.81 14.23
N VAL A 316 1.93 -7.53 13.07
CA VAL A 316 1.20 -7.60 11.79
C VAL A 316 0.66 -9.00 11.60
N VAL A 317 -0.66 -9.14 11.42
CA VAL A 317 -1.30 -10.44 11.19
C VAL A 317 -0.91 -10.98 9.82
N ASN A 318 -1.10 -10.17 8.79
CA ASN A 318 -0.69 -10.47 7.42
C ASN A 318 -0.75 -9.21 6.55
N VAL A 319 -0.30 -9.35 5.31
CA VAL A 319 -0.28 -8.32 4.26
C VAL A 319 -1.18 -8.76 3.11
N VAL A 320 -2.05 -7.87 2.67
CA VAL A 320 -2.80 -7.97 1.41
C VAL A 320 -2.26 -6.88 0.49
N GLY A 321 -1.60 -7.27 -0.58
CA GLY A 321 -0.91 -6.36 -1.50
C GLY A 321 -1.10 -6.78 -2.95
N MET A 322 -0.62 -5.98 -3.91
CA MET A 322 -0.66 -6.34 -5.32
C MET A 322 0.02 -7.69 -5.53
N THR A 323 -0.60 -8.54 -6.32
CA THR A 323 -0.12 -9.91 -6.57
C THR A 323 -0.33 -10.28 -8.03
N ASN A 324 0.75 -10.66 -8.70
CA ASN A 324 0.69 -11.17 -10.06
C ASN A 324 0.53 -12.68 -10.08
N LYS A 325 0.09 -13.23 -11.19
CA LYS A 325 0.01 -14.67 -11.40
C LYS A 325 1.41 -15.31 -11.39
N ILE A 326 1.47 -16.54 -10.90
CA ILE A 326 2.69 -17.34 -10.83
C ILE A 326 2.65 -18.43 -11.90
N ALA A 327 3.69 -18.52 -12.71
CA ALA A 327 3.89 -19.57 -13.68
C ALA A 327 4.20 -20.93 -13.02
N LYS A 328 4.22 -22.03 -13.82
CA LYS A 328 4.49 -23.37 -13.31
C LYS A 328 5.88 -23.57 -12.71
N ASP A 329 6.84 -22.73 -13.10
CA ASP A 329 8.20 -22.73 -12.55
C ASP A 329 8.33 -21.94 -11.25
N GLY A 330 7.24 -21.34 -10.75
CA GLY A 330 7.20 -20.58 -9.51
C GLY A 330 7.56 -19.11 -9.66
N THR A 331 7.72 -18.60 -10.89
CA THR A 331 8.03 -17.19 -11.14
C THR A 331 6.78 -16.37 -11.45
N TYR A 332 6.79 -15.10 -11.11
CA TYR A 332 5.74 -14.15 -11.50
C TYR A 332 5.73 -13.89 -13.01
N ILE A 333 4.54 -13.66 -13.55
CA ILE A 333 4.32 -13.20 -14.91
C ILE A 333 3.68 -11.81 -14.92
N ASN A 334 3.67 -11.15 -16.08
CA ASN A 334 3.10 -9.81 -16.28
C ASN A 334 1.55 -9.83 -16.40
N GLU A 335 0.89 -10.51 -15.47
CA GLU A 335 -0.57 -10.60 -15.37
C GLU A 335 -0.98 -10.54 -13.89
N TYR A 336 -1.92 -9.62 -13.56
CA TYR A 336 -2.45 -9.51 -12.20
C TYR A 336 -3.33 -10.72 -11.84
N ASP A 337 -3.23 -11.22 -10.60
CA ASP A 337 -4.00 -12.37 -10.13
C ASP A 337 -5.35 -11.98 -9.52
N TYR A 338 -6.35 -11.71 -10.37
CA TYR A 338 -7.72 -11.43 -9.93
C TYR A 338 -8.43 -12.61 -9.26
N ASP A 339 -7.92 -13.84 -9.40
CA ASP A 339 -8.48 -15.01 -8.72
C ASP A 339 -8.24 -14.92 -7.21
N LEU A 340 -7.15 -14.28 -6.77
CA LEU A 340 -6.87 -14.05 -5.37
C LEU A 340 -7.76 -12.92 -4.81
N HIS A 341 -7.67 -11.73 -5.37
CA HIS A 341 -8.44 -10.56 -4.95
C HIS A 341 -8.37 -9.42 -5.99
N ALA A 342 -9.14 -8.35 -5.77
CA ALA A 342 -9.05 -7.14 -6.59
C ALA A 342 -7.68 -6.45 -6.41
N GLN A 343 -7.31 -5.60 -7.35
CA GLN A 343 -6.14 -4.72 -7.18
C GLN A 343 -6.31 -3.89 -5.90
N THR A 344 -5.28 -3.87 -5.05
CA THR A 344 -5.34 -3.27 -3.72
C THR A 344 -5.13 -1.75 -3.75
N GLN A 345 -5.92 -1.05 -4.57
CA GLN A 345 -5.99 0.40 -4.65
C GLN A 345 -7.45 0.86 -4.82
N GLY A 346 -7.81 2.05 -4.29
CA GLY A 346 -9.16 2.59 -4.36
C GLY A 346 -10.22 1.60 -3.84
N VAL A 347 -11.33 1.45 -4.55
CA VAL A 347 -12.38 0.48 -4.21
C VAL A 347 -11.86 -0.95 -4.11
N GLY A 348 -10.81 -1.29 -4.84
CA GLY A 348 -10.22 -2.63 -4.79
C GLY A 348 -9.61 -2.98 -3.43
N LYS A 349 -9.14 -2.01 -2.62
CA LYS A 349 -8.78 -2.26 -1.20
C LYS A 349 -10.00 -2.73 -0.40
N SER A 350 -11.15 -2.05 -0.55
CA SER A 350 -12.41 -2.47 0.11
C SER A 350 -12.81 -3.88 -0.31
N LEU A 351 -12.79 -4.17 -1.62
CA LEU A 351 -13.14 -5.49 -2.16
C LEU A 351 -12.19 -6.59 -1.69
N SER A 352 -10.89 -6.29 -1.58
CA SER A 352 -9.89 -7.22 -1.06
C SER A 352 -10.07 -7.49 0.43
N ILE A 353 -10.41 -6.46 1.22
CA ILE A 353 -10.78 -6.63 2.63
C ILE A 353 -12.01 -7.53 2.75
N GLU A 354 -13.05 -7.31 1.94
CA GLU A 354 -14.27 -8.13 1.92
C GLU A 354 -13.99 -9.58 1.53
N LYS A 355 -13.10 -9.82 0.55
CA LYS A 355 -12.79 -11.16 0.06
C LYS A 355 -11.84 -11.93 0.98
N VAL A 356 -10.82 -11.27 1.54
CA VAL A 356 -9.70 -11.94 2.22
C VAL A 356 -9.78 -11.83 3.73
N ILE A 357 -10.11 -10.65 4.28
CA ILE A 357 -10.00 -10.40 5.72
C ILE A 357 -11.34 -10.61 6.42
N ARG A 358 -12.39 -9.97 5.93
CA ARG A 358 -13.73 -9.96 6.54
C ARG A 358 -14.29 -11.35 6.87
N PRO A 359 -14.10 -12.41 6.03
CA PRO A 359 -14.54 -13.76 6.38
C PRO A 359 -13.88 -14.36 7.62
N LEU A 360 -12.65 -13.95 7.93
CA LEU A 360 -11.92 -14.39 9.12
C LEU A 360 -12.45 -13.76 10.42
N TYR A 361 -13.24 -12.68 10.29
CA TYR A 361 -13.81 -11.89 11.39
C TYR A 361 -15.34 -11.88 11.36
N HIS A 362 -15.94 -13.01 11.01
CA HIS A 362 -17.40 -13.23 11.04
C HIS A 362 -18.20 -12.19 10.23
N GLY A 363 -17.62 -11.68 9.17
CA GLY A 363 -18.26 -10.69 8.30
C GLY A 363 -18.23 -9.25 8.81
N GLN A 364 -17.49 -8.96 9.89
CA GLN A 364 -17.27 -7.59 10.37
C GLN A 364 -16.27 -6.85 9.50
N GLY A 365 -16.47 -5.53 9.34
CA GLY A 365 -15.49 -4.62 8.75
C GLY A 365 -14.42 -4.20 9.77
N PRO A 366 -13.36 -3.49 9.31
CA PRO A 366 -12.32 -2.97 10.20
C PRO A 366 -12.89 -1.93 11.16
N ILE A 367 -12.50 -1.97 12.43
CA ILE A 367 -12.93 -0.96 13.41
C ILE A 367 -12.01 0.25 13.46
N PHE A 368 -10.78 0.12 12.97
CA PHE A 368 -9.77 1.17 12.85
C PHE A 368 -9.12 1.08 11.48
N CYS A 369 -8.94 2.22 10.83
CA CYS A 369 -8.23 2.32 9.55
C CYS A 369 -7.13 3.39 9.64
N ALA A 370 -6.08 3.23 8.82
CA ALA A 370 -5.08 4.28 8.62
C ALA A 370 -4.80 4.49 7.14
N MET A 371 -4.60 5.75 6.74
CA MET A 371 -4.52 6.18 5.35
C MET A 371 -3.59 7.39 5.14
N ASP A 372 -3.17 7.60 3.89
CA ASP A 372 -2.52 8.85 3.47
C ASP A 372 -3.11 9.44 2.18
N SER A 373 -3.70 8.63 1.31
CA SER A 373 -4.02 8.99 -0.08
C SER A 373 -5.41 8.55 -0.54
N GLN A 374 -5.76 8.92 -1.78
CA GLN A 374 -7.02 8.54 -2.41
C GLN A 374 -7.17 7.01 -2.57
N GLY A 375 -6.05 6.28 -2.70
CA GLY A 375 -6.06 4.83 -2.78
C GLY A 375 -6.73 4.14 -1.59
N ASP A 376 -6.89 4.85 -0.47
CA ASP A 376 -7.44 4.36 0.79
C ASP A 376 -8.85 4.87 1.09
N PHE A 377 -9.30 5.86 0.34
CA PHE A 377 -10.52 6.60 0.63
C PHE A 377 -11.74 5.69 0.82
N ASN A 378 -11.91 4.70 -0.07
CA ASN A 378 -13.05 3.78 -0.01
C ASN A 378 -13.09 3.01 1.32
N PHE A 379 -12.00 2.29 1.68
CA PHE A 379 -12.04 1.47 2.89
C PHE A 379 -12.06 2.29 4.19
N CYS A 380 -11.59 3.53 4.14
CA CYS A 380 -11.63 4.44 5.29
C CYS A 380 -12.97 5.17 5.48
N THR A 381 -13.86 5.12 4.49
CA THR A 381 -15.15 5.85 4.56
C THR A 381 -16.37 4.93 4.44
N GLU A 382 -16.25 3.76 3.81
CA GLU A 382 -17.40 2.94 3.44
C GLU A 382 -17.80 1.88 4.49
N PHE A 383 -16.86 1.36 5.31
CA PHE A 383 -17.21 0.33 6.29
C PHE A 383 -17.98 0.87 7.49
N LYS A 384 -19.17 0.29 7.75
CA LYS A 384 -20.05 0.71 8.86
C LYS A 384 -19.49 0.43 10.24
N ASP A 385 -18.60 -0.56 10.36
CA ASP A 385 -17.99 -0.97 11.63
C ASP A 385 -16.85 -0.05 12.06
N THR A 386 -16.30 0.76 11.15
CA THR A 386 -15.19 1.69 11.42
C THR A 386 -15.59 2.73 12.47
N LYS A 387 -14.74 2.88 13.48
CA LYS A 387 -14.91 3.82 14.60
C LYS A 387 -13.92 4.97 14.58
N ALA A 388 -12.69 4.72 14.10
CA ALA A 388 -11.67 5.75 13.96
C ALA A 388 -10.83 5.54 12.69
N VAL A 389 -10.38 6.64 12.10
CA VAL A 389 -9.46 6.67 10.94
C VAL A 389 -8.32 7.59 11.25
N LEU A 390 -7.09 7.08 11.20
CA LEU A 390 -5.86 7.85 11.28
C LEU A 390 -5.43 8.29 9.88
N ILE A 391 -5.16 9.57 9.69
CA ILE A 391 -4.69 10.15 8.45
C ILE A 391 -3.27 10.64 8.64
N MET A 392 -2.31 10.08 7.92
CA MET A 392 -0.97 10.64 7.80
C MET A 392 -1.05 11.83 6.82
N ASN A 393 -0.91 13.02 7.34
CA ASN A 393 -1.14 14.25 6.58
C ASN A 393 -0.06 14.42 5.50
N ARG A 394 -0.46 14.34 4.23
CA ARG A 394 0.37 14.67 3.07
C ARG A 394 -0.19 15.83 2.25
N GLN A 395 -1.07 16.61 2.84
CA GLN A 395 -1.70 17.76 2.17
C GLN A 395 -2.28 17.38 0.79
N ARG A 396 -2.96 16.24 0.72
CA ARG A 396 -3.49 15.70 -0.55
C ARG A 396 -4.49 16.67 -1.18
N LYS A 397 -4.56 16.61 -2.51
CA LYS A 397 -5.51 17.39 -3.33
C LYS A 397 -6.59 16.51 -3.95
N ASP A 398 -6.48 15.21 -3.75
CA ASP A 398 -7.45 14.18 -4.12
C ASP A 398 -8.53 13.99 -3.03
N ASP A 399 -9.29 12.89 -3.06
CA ASP A 399 -10.38 12.66 -2.12
C ASP A 399 -9.92 12.44 -0.67
N ALA A 400 -8.66 12.07 -0.42
CA ALA A 400 -8.10 12.02 0.93
C ALA A 400 -8.14 13.39 1.63
N ALA A 401 -8.15 14.50 0.87
CA ALA A 401 -8.35 15.84 1.40
C ALA A 401 -9.69 16.00 2.15
N LEU A 402 -10.72 15.25 1.75
CA LEU A 402 -12.04 15.27 2.41
C LEU A 402 -11.97 14.65 3.80
N CYS A 403 -11.21 13.55 3.95
CA CYS A 403 -10.98 12.94 5.27
C CYS A 403 -10.17 13.87 6.19
N ALA A 404 -9.12 14.53 5.67
CA ALA A 404 -8.36 15.52 6.42
C ALA A 404 -9.23 16.73 6.82
N ALA A 405 -10.17 17.14 5.97
CA ALA A 405 -11.14 18.18 6.27
C ALA A 405 -12.07 17.81 7.44
N ILE A 406 -12.55 16.56 7.47
CA ILE A 406 -13.39 16.06 8.58
C ILE A 406 -12.59 16.09 9.87
N ALA A 407 -11.34 15.58 9.87
CA ALA A 407 -10.46 15.57 11.04
C ALA A 407 -10.26 16.98 11.60
N ALA A 408 -9.92 17.95 10.75
CA ALA A 408 -9.72 19.35 11.15
C ALA A 408 -11.01 20.01 11.65
N PHE A 409 -12.15 19.73 11.01
CA PHE A 409 -13.46 20.20 11.46
C PHE A 409 -13.83 19.65 12.84
N GLU A 410 -13.69 18.35 13.05
CA GLU A 410 -13.98 17.69 14.31
C GLU A 410 -13.10 18.23 15.45
N GLN A 411 -11.81 18.46 15.18
CA GLN A 411 -10.91 19.08 16.15
C GLN A 411 -11.34 20.53 16.47
N LYS A 412 -11.61 21.33 15.45
CA LYS A 412 -12.11 22.70 15.61
C LYS A 412 -13.38 22.77 16.48
N LYS A 413 -14.28 21.80 16.35
CA LYS A 413 -15.52 21.69 17.11
C LYS A 413 -15.36 20.91 18.42
N SER A 414 -14.16 20.44 18.76
CA SER A 414 -13.89 19.61 19.94
C SER A 414 -14.77 18.34 20.00
N ILE A 415 -15.04 17.73 18.84
CA ILE A 415 -15.81 16.49 18.75
C ILE A 415 -14.92 15.33 19.17
N SER A 416 -15.22 14.72 20.30
CA SER A 416 -14.50 13.54 20.81
C SER A 416 -14.88 12.27 20.03
N LEU A 417 -14.04 11.23 20.15
CA LEU A 417 -14.33 9.88 19.61
C LEU A 417 -15.73 9.40 20.01
N LEU A 418 -16.08 9.53 21.31
CA LEU A 418 -17.36 9.05 21.82
C LEU A 418 -18.54 9.86 21.25
N ALA A 419 -18.37 11.18 21.08
CA ALA A 419 -19.41 12.04 20.49
C ALA A 419 -19.64 11.69 19.02
N ALA A 420 -18.58 11.50 18.22
CA ALA A 420 -18.70 11.08 16.82
C ALA A 420 -19.38 9.71 16.71
N ASN A 421 -18.89 8.72 17.46
CA ASN A 421 -19.44 7.36 17.37
C ASN A 421 -20.87 7.23 17.91
N LYS A 422 -21.28 8.07 18.87
CA LYS A 422 -22.69 8.15 19.34
C LYS A 422 -23.63 8.62 18.22
N ASN A 423 -23.15 9.49 17.35
CA ASN A 423 -23.86 9.93 16.15
C ASN A 423 -23.74 8.96 14.97
N ASN A 424 -23.12 7.80 15.17
CA ASN A 424 -22.76 6.84 14.14
C ASN A 424 -21.74 7.37 13.12
N ASP A 425 -21.00 8.41 13.45
CA ASP A 425 -19.92 8.94 12.64
C ASP A 425 -18.58 8.27 13.01
N VAL A 426 -17.63 8.30 12.08
CA VAL A 426 -16.25 7.90 12.29
C VAL A 426 -15.48 9.07 12.86
N LYS A 427 -14.63 8.85 13.88
CA LYS A 427 -13.67 9.87 14.31
C LYS A 427 -12.47 9.88 13.37
N TYR A 428 -12.26 10.98 12.67
CA TYR A 428 -11.08 11.20 11.84
C TYR A 428 -9.99 11.90 12.65
N ILE A 429 -8.75 11.45 12.49
CA ILE A 429 -7.60 11.84 13.30
C ILE A 429 -6.46 12.20 12.35
N LEU A 430 -5.85 13.37 12.52
CA LEU A 430 -4.80 13.87 11.64
C LEU A 430 -3.43 13.88 12.35
N GLN A 431 -2.42 13.31 11.72
CA GLN A 431 -1.03 13.28 12.17
C GLN A 431 -0.09 13.84 11.10
N GLY A 432 0.73 14.82 11.43
CA GLY A 432 1.77 15.33 10.56
C GLY A 432 3.11 14.62 10.73
N ARG A 433 4.06 14.94 9.83
CA ARG A 433 5.38 14.33 9.82
C ARG A 433 6.45 15.25 9.23
N ASN A 434 7.69 15.01 9.57
CA ASN A 434 8.84 15.64 8.93
C ASN A 434 9.56 14.65 8.03
N GLU A 435 9.31 14.76 6.71
CA GLU A 435 9.91 13.87 5.70
C GLU A 435 11.42 14.13 5.53
N THR A 436 11.92 15.34 5.86
CA THR A 436 13.35 15.67 5.70
C THR A 436 14.25 14.89 6.67
N ILE A 437 13.70 14.48 7.81
CA ILE A 437 14.43 13.71 8.82
C ILE A 437 13.79 12.34 9.09
N GLY A 438 12.73 11.97 8.34
CA GLY A 438 12.07 10.68 8.46
C GLY A 438 11.43 10.43 9.83
N GLN A 439 10.73 11.43 10.42
CA GLN A 439 10.15 11.32 11.75
C GLN A 439 8.71 11.81 11.81
N LEU A 440 7.90 11.23 12.68
CA LEU A 440 6.71 11.89 13.18
C LEU A 440 7.10 13.03 14.11
N TRP A 441 6.24 14.00 14.25
CA TRP A 441 6.41 15.12 15.17
C TRP A 441 5.07 15.54 15.79
N PRO A 442 5.08 16.26 16.94
CA PRO A 442 3.86 16.57 17.68
C PRO A 442 3.05 17.71 17.03
N GLU A 443 2.86 17.63 15.73
CA GLU A 443 2.11 18.60 14.92
C GLU A 443 1.29 17.87 13.84
N GLN A 444 0.21 18.51 13.37
CA GLN A 444 -0.59 18.02 12.24
C GLN A 444 -0.07 18.51 10.88
N ASN A 445 0.83 19.49 10.87
CA ASN A 445 1.50 19.95 9.66
C ASN A 445 2.52 18.92 9.18
N THR A 446 2.78 18.90 7.86
CA THR A 446 3.85 18.10 7.26
C THR A 446 4.89 18.98 6.62
N GLN A 447 6.16 18.67 6.86
CA GLN A 447 7.28 19.19 6.09
C GLN A 447 7.71 18.15 5.08
N PHE A 448 7.55 18.45 3.80
CA PHE A 448 7.92 17.54 2.71
C PHE A 448 9.44 17.50 2.52
N LEU A 449 9.94 16.35 2.03
CA LEU A 449 11.36 16.19 1.70
C LEU A 449 11.81 17.28 0.70
N GLY A 450 12.92 17.93 1.03
CA GLY A 450 13.48 19.01 0.22
C GLY A 450 12.75 20.36 0.34
N LYS A 451 11.74 20.47 1.22
CA LYS A 451 11.04 21.72 1.50
C LYS A 451 11.37 22.24 2.89
N THR A 452 11.41 23.57 3.02
CA THR A 452 11.62 24.25 4.33
C THR A 452 10.31 24.66 5.00
N SER A 453 9.24 24.79 4.22
CA SER A 453 7.92 25.19 4.72
C SER A 453 7.10 23.98 5.17
N LYS A 454 6.31 24.20 6.22
CA LYS A 454 5.29 23.26 6.68
C LYS A 454 3.99 23.45 5.88
N SER A 455 3.31 22.35 5.60
CA SER A 455 2.01 22.35 4.93
C SER A 455 0.95 21.70 5.84
N PHE A 456 -0.24 22.28 5.88
CA PHE A 456 -1.34 21.75 6.72
C PHE A 456 -2.46 21.16 5.87
N LEU A 457 -3.31 21.97 5.28
CA LEU A 457 -4.44 21.53 4.49
C LEU A 457 -4.37 22.08 3.07
N SER A 458 -4.86 21.32 2.11
CA SER A 458 -5.07 21.79 0.74
C SER A 458 -6.30 22.69 0.63
N GLU A 459 -6.38 23.48 -0.43
CA GLU A 459 -7.57 24.29 -0.75
C GLU A 459 -8.84 23.43 -0.82
N ARG A 460 -8.74 22.21 -1.37
CA ARG A 460 -9.86 21.27 -1.41
C ARG A 460 -10.34 20.87 -0.02
N ALA A 461 -9.43 20.63 0.92
CA ALA A 461 -9.81 20.36 2.31
C ALA A 461 -10.47 21.57 2.97
N LEU A 462 -9.94 22.78 2.74
CA LEU A 462 -10.53 24.00 3.28
C LEU A 462 -11.96 24.25 2.73
N ASN A 463 -12.19 23.98 1.46
CA ASN A 463 -13.53 24.08 0.85
C ASN A 463 -14.51 23.06 1.47
N ALA A 464 -14.05 21.83 1.73
CA ALA A 464 -14.87 20.80 2.38
C ALA A 464 -15.19 21.17 3.85
N ILE A 465 -14.29 21.83 4.58
CA ILE A 465 -14.56 22.37 5.93
C ILE A 465 -15.67 23.41 5.88
N ASN A 466 -15.69 24.29 4.88
CA ASN A 466 -16.75 25.27 4.72
C ASN A 466 -18.13 24.61 4.53
N ASP A 467 -18.21 23.50 3.80
CA ASP A 467 -19.45 22.74 3.65
C ASP A 467 -19.94 22.19 5.01
N LEU A 468 -19.03 21.64 5.82
CA LEU A 468 -19.35 21.15 7.17
C LEU A 468 -19.74 22.30 8.13
N ASP A 469 -19.05 23.44 8.09
CA ASP A 469 -19.39 24.63 8.89
C ASP A 469 -20.78 25.22 8.52
N ASN A 470 -21.18 25.05 7.25
CA ASN A 470 -22.50 25.42 6.76
C ASN A 470 -23.62 24.39 7.08
N GLY A 471 -23.30 23.37 7.88
CA GLY A 471 -24.28 22.42 8.42
C GLY A 471 -24.48 21.15 7.57
N MET A 472 -23.65 20.87 6.57
CA MET A 472 -23.69 19.56 5.93
C MET A 472 -23.22 18.48 6.90
N SER A 473 -23.88 17.31 6.87
CA SER A 473 -23.36 16.13 7.53
C SER A 473 -22.11 15.60 6.80
N ILE A 474 -21.30 14.78 7.48
CA ILE A 474 -20.14 14.11 6.87
C ILE A 474 -20.56 13.36 5.60
N ALA A 475 -21.64 12.58 5.67
CA ALA A 475 -22.15 11.82 4.52
C ALA A 475 -22.52 12.72 3.32
N GLN A 476 -23.19 13.86 3.58
CA GLN A 476 -23.55 14.82 2.54
C GLN A 476 -22.31 15.49 1.92
N MET A 477 -21.37 15.91 2.77
CA MET A 477 -20.12 16.54 2.31
C MET A 477 -19.30 15.58 1.46
N LEU A 478 -19.13 14.32 1.89
CA LEU A 478 -18.42 13.30 1.12
C LEU A 478 -19.12 13.03 -0.23
N ALA A 479 -20.44 12.80 -0.22
CA ALA A 479 -21.20 12.54 -1.44
C ALA A 479 -21.17 13.72 -2.44
N LYS A 480 -21.16 14.96 -1.95
CA LYS A 480 -21.08 16.16 -2.79
C LYS A 480 -19.70 16.32 -3.44
N ASN A 481 -18.63 16.03 -2.69
CA ASN A 481 -17.26 16.45 -3.06
C ASN A 481 -16.39 15.33 -3.61
N THR A 482 -16.75 14.04 -3.43
CA THR A 482 -15.98 12.92 -4.00
C THR A 482 -15.98 12.97 -5.53
N LYS A 483 -14.82 12.66 -6.11
CA LYS A 483 -14.64 12.49 -7.56
C LYS A 483 -14.62 11.02 -7.99
N LEU A 484 -14.61 10.10 -7.03
CA LEU A 484 -14.58 8.67 -7.29
C LEU A 484 -15.94 8.17 -7.77
N LYS A 485 -15.97 7.58 -8.96
CA LYS A 485 -17.19 7.05 -9.58
C LYS A 485 -17.69 5.75 -8.92
N ASP A 486 -16.80 5.02 -8.29
CA ASP A 486 -17.01 3.73 -7.63
C ASP A 486 -17.26 3.86 -6.12
N TYR A 487 -17.37 5.08 -5.60
CA TYR A 487 -17.69 5.36 -4.20
C TYR A 487 -19.10 4.88 -3.86
N GLN A 488 -19.20 3.94 -2.90
CA GLN A 488 -20.49 3.34 -2.51
C GLN A 488 -21.28 4.20 -1.52
N GLY A 489 -20.64 5.16 -0.88
CA GLY A 489 -21.26 6.02 0.12
C GLY A 489 -20.72 5.79 1.54
N TYR A 490 -20.87 6.79 2.37
CA TYR A 490 -20.39 6.79 3.74
C TYR A 490 -21.04 5.69 4.59
N LYS A 491 -20.23 4.78 5.14
CA LYS A 491 -20.66 3.67 6.01
C LYS A 491 -21.74 2.74 5.40
N THR A 492 -21.59 2.40 4.14
CA THR A 492 -22.57 1.53 3.44
C THR A 492 -22.16 0.05 3.41
N ARG A 493 -20.86 -0.31 3.56
CA ARG A 493 -20.34 -1.68 3.53
C ARG A 493 -20.51 -2.46 4.82
#